data_e61b0f365c163c95964d5680f72fbe7a
#
_entry.id   e61b0f365c163c95964d5680f72fbe7a
#
_cell.length_a   1.000
_cell.length_b   1.000
_cell.length_c   1.000
_cell.angle_alpha   90.00
_cell.angle_beta   90.00
_cell.angle_gamma   90.00
#
_symmetry.space_group_name_H-M   'P 1'
#
loop_
_entity.id
_entity.type
_entity.pdbx_description
1 polymer ?
#
loop_
_entity_poly.entity_id
_entity_poly.type
_entity_poly.pdbx_seq_one_letter_code
_entity_poly.pdbx_strand_id
1 'polypeptide(L)'
;MSRRGAGLLGVMLFASGCAYYNVIYNAERSYDEAEAHRRAGRDSLASQSYRDVVRKAARGYRRDPEGEWGDDALFLLGRARLRLGEIRAARAALKEAAERSERADTRFAVLVYLALAEVESGNSEAALPLIERALSGLTVGPALAEAHLLRGQVLLSQGAAGNGWADLDRAQELDAVVRVEAALTQLRWAIHYDERARAGDAFTQLLSYSEAGQRLDTVVALANRAAQQWSPGEAARLLAGA
;
A
#
# COMPACT_ATOMS: atom_id res chain seq x y z
N MET A 1 -34.07 -15.65 -45.45
CA MET A 1 -33.17 -16.18 -44.42
C MET A 1 -32.41 -15.00 -43.80
N SER A 2 -32.78 -14.64 -42.86
CA SER A 2 -32.89 -14.41 -41.42
C SER A 2 -31.80 -13.41 -40.93
N ARG A 3 -32.15 -12.09 -40.96
CA ARG A 3 -31.42 -10.98 -40.32
C ARG A 3 -31.59 -10.94 -38.78
N ARG A 4 -32.21 -11.94 -38.16
CA ARG A 4 -32.52 -11.97 -36.71
C ARG A 4 -31.43 -12.59 -35.83
N GLY A 5 -30.43 -13.26 -36.43
CA GLY A 5 -29.35 -13.91 -35.66
C GLY A 5 -28.19 -12.99 -35.21
N ALA A 6 -27.92 -11.92 -35.95
CA ALA A 6 -26.80 -11.03 -35.66
C ALA A 6 -27.02 -10.11 -34.45
N GLY A 7 -28.29 -9.76 -34.19
CA GLY A 7 -28.61 -8.88 -33.04
C GLY A 7 -28.52 -9.55 -31.68
N LEU A 8 -28.77 -10.85 -31.59
CA LEU A 8 -28.68 -11.59 -30.32
C LEU A 8 -27.24 -11.84 -29.86
N LEU A 9 -26.30 -12.05 -30.80
CA LEU A 9 -24.87 -12.22 -30.46
C LEU A 9 -24.24 -10.91 -29.90
N GLY A 10 -24.63 -9.76 -30.50
CA GLY A 10 -24.13 -8.45 -30.04
C GLY A 10 -24.61 -8.10 -28.63
N VAL A 11 -25.85 -8.41 -28.28
CA VAL A 11 -26.43 -8.15 -26.95
C VAL A 11 -25.76 -9.05 -25.85
N MET A 12 -25.44 -10.29 -26.18
CA MET A 12 -24.74 -11.19 -25.24
C MET A 12 -23.29 -10.75 -24.93
N LEU A 13 -22.57 -10.19 -25.91
CA LEU A 13 -21.23 -9.67 -25.70
C LEU A 13 -21.22 -8.43 -24.81
N PHE A 14 -22.16 -7.49 -24.98
CA PHE A 14 -22.29 -6.32 -24.11
C PHE A 14 -22.71 -6.68 -22.68
N ALA A 15 -23.59 -7.66 -22.50
CA ALA A 15 -24.02 -8.11 -21.18
C ALA A 15 -22.88 -8.79 -20.40
N SER A 16 -21.96 -9.46 -21.06
CA SER A 16 -20.79 -10.09 -20.44
C SER A 16 -19.80 -9.06 -19.92
N GLY A 17 -19.50 -8.02 -20.70
CA GLY A 17 -18.58 -6.94 -20.29
C GLY A 17 -19.12 -6.15 -19.10
N CYS A 18 -20.39 -5.77 -19.09
CA CYS A 18 -21.00 -5.07 -17.96
C CYS A 18 -21.01 -5.91 -16.67
N ALA A 19 -21.25 -7.22 -16.77
CA ALA A 19 -21.26 -8.09 -15.59
C ALA A 19 -19.84 -8.31 -15.01
N TYR A 20 -18.83 -8.33 -15.86
CA TYR A 20 -17.45 -8.46 -15.45
C TYR A 20 -16.92 -7.17 -14.82
N TYR A 21 -17.13 -6.02 -15.47
CA TYR A 21 -16.83 -4.71 -14.91
C TYR A 21 -17.44 -4.53 -13.51
N ASN A 22 -18.68 -4.93 -13.31
CA ASN A 22 -19.35 -4.84 -12.01
C ASN A 22 -18.67 -5.69 -10.93
N VAL A 23 -18.08 -6.85 -11.29
CA VAL A 23 -17.36 -7.70 -10.32
C VAL A 23 -16.05 -7.02 -9.87
N ILE A 24 -15.29 -6.45 -10.79
CA ILE A 24 -14.03 -5.75 -10.47
C ILE A 24 -14.31 -4.46 -9.71
N TYR A 25 -15.25 -3.64 -10.17
CA TYR A 25 -15.69 -2.43 -9.46
C TYR A 25 -16.11 -2.72 -8.00
N ASN A 26 -16.90 -3.80 -7.79
CA ASN A 26 -17.28 -4.21 -6.44
C ASN A 26 -16.12 -4.77 -5.62
N ALA A 27 -15.07 -5.31 -6.25
CA ALA A 27 -13.86 -5.73 -5.56
C ALA A 27 -13.02 -4.51 -5.13
N GLU A 28 -12.87 -3.50 -6.00
CA GLU A 28 -12.21 -2.22 -5.68
C GLU A 28 -12.90 -1.52 -4.51
N ARG A 29 -14.21 -1.36 -4.57
CA ARG A 29 -14.97 -0.78 -3.47
C ARG A 29 -14.78 -1.52 -2.14
N SER A 30 -14.72 -2.85 -2.18
CA SER A 30 -14.42 -3.65 -0.99
C SER A 30 -12.98 -3.47 -0.51
N TYR A 31 -12.03 -3.19 -1.42
CA TYR A 31 -10.66 -2.86 -1.07
C TYR A 31 -10.57 -1.50 -0.36
N ASP A 32 -11.25 -0.48 -0.87
CA ASP A 32 -11.30 0.84 -0.25
C ASP A 32 -11.93 0.80 1.15
N GLU A 33 -12.99 0.00 1.31
CA GLU A 33 -13.60 -0.25 2.62
C GLU A 33 -12.64 -0.96 3.58
N ALA A 34 -11.89 -1.95 3.09
CA ALA A 34 -10.88 -2.67 3.87
C ALA A 34 -9.75 -1.73 4.31
N GLU A 35 -9.26 -0.86 3.41
CA GLU A 35 -8.25 0.15 3.73
C GLU A 35 -8.78 1.18 4.75
N ALA A 36 -10.05 1.58 4.65
CA ALA A 36 -10.68 2.46 5.64
C ALA A 36 -10.75 1.79 7.03
N HIS A 37 -11.11 0.51 7.09
CA HIS A 37 -11.10 -0.25 8.34
C HIS A 37 -9.68 -0.38 8.92
N ARG A 38 -8.68 -0.69 8.08
CA ARG A 38 -7.28 -0.80 8.50
C ARG A 38 -6.75 0.51 9.08
N ARG A 39 -7.01 1.62 8.41
CA ARG A 39 -6.63 2.96 8.89
C ARG A 39 -7.28 3.30 10.23
N ALA A 40 -8.52 2.87 10.44
CA ALA A 40 -9.25 3.06 11.69
C ALA A 40 -8.87 2.06 12.80
N GLY A 41 -7.80 1.25 12.62
CA GLY A 41 -7.37 0.24 13.61
C GLY A 41 -8.37 -0.91 13.80
N ARG A 42 -9.34 -1.06 12.88
CA ARG A 42 -10.36 -2.12 12.92
C ARG A 42 -9.89 -3.36 12.17
N ASP A 43 -8.79 -3.96 12.62
CA ASP A 43 -8.06 -5.01 11.91
C ASP A 43 -8.90 -6.24 11.58
N SER A 44 -9.81 -6.63 12.45
CA SER A 44 -10.71 -7.76 12.21
C SER A 44 -11.67 -7.50 11.03
N LEU A 45 -12.27 -6.31 10.97
CA LEU A 45 -13.13 -5.88 9.86
C LEU A 45 -12.33 -5.71 8.57
N ALA A 46 -11.16 -5.09 8.65
CA ALA A 46 -10.25 -4.96 7.53
C ALA A 46 -9.91 -6.33 6.91
N SER A 47 -9.51 -7.29 7.75
CA SER A 47 -9.20 -8.65 7.30
C SER A 47 -10.39 -9.35 6.66
N GLN A 48 -11.61 -9.15 7.16
CA GLN A 48 -12.82 -9.69 6.56
C GLN A 48 -13.06 -9.09 5.17
N SER A 49 -12.97 -7.76 5.04
CA SER A 49 -13.15 -7.06 3.77
C SER A 49 -12.07 -7.45 2.75
N TYR A 50 -10.79 -7.60 3.16
CA TYR A 50 -9.74 -8.11 2.25
C TYR A 50 -10.02 -9.54 1.76
N ARG A 51 -10.53 -10.45 2.60
CA ARG A 51 -10.96 -11.79 2.14
C ARG A 51 -12.08 -11.71 1.11
N ASP A 52 -12.98 -10.74 1.25
CA ASP A 52 -14.03 -10.49 0.26
C ASP A 52 -13.45 -10.00 -1.07
N VAL A 53 -12.46 -9.11 -1.04
CA VAL A 53 -11.71 -8.69 -2.23
C VAL A 53 -11.08 -9.90 -2.92
N VAL A 54 -10.33 -10.72 -2.17
CA VAL A 54 -9.68 -11.93 -2.71
C VAL A 54 -10.71 -12.83 -3.41
N ARG A 55 -11.87 -13.05 -2.78
CA ARG A 55 -12.92 -13.90 -3.33
C ARG A 55 -13.53 -13.32 -4.62
N LYS A 56 -13.81 -12.00 -4.64
CA LYS A 56 -14.39 -11.29 -5.80
C LYS A 56 -13.40 -11.20 -6.94
N ALA A 57 -12.17 -10.74 -6.67
CA ALA A 57 -11.12 -10.59 -7.68
C ALA A 57 -10.73 -11.95 -8.31
N ALA A 58 -10.57 -12.99 -7.49
CA ALA A 58 -10.29 -14.33 -7.99
C ALA A 58 -11.45 -14.90 -8.83
N ARG A 59 -12.71 -14.58 -8.51
CA ARG A 59 -13.86 -14.95 -9.34
C ARG A 59 -13.85 -14.22 -10.68
N GLY A 60 -13.57 -12.91 -10.65
CA GLY A 60 -13.42 -12.09 -11.85
C GLY A 60 -12.36 -12.70 -12.76
N TYR A 61 -11.14 -12.83 -12.26
CA TYR A 61 -10.01 -13.37 -13.02
C TYR A 61 -10.30 -14.74 -13.65
N ARG A 62 -10.85 -15.70 -12.87
CA ARG A 62 -11.20 -17.04 -13.41
C ARG A 62 -12.27 -17.03 -14.50
N ARG A 63 -13.17 -16.03 -14.49
CA ARG A 63 -14.23 -15.93 -15.48
C ARG A 63 -13.72 -15.47 -16.84
N ASP A 64 -12.76 -14.56 -16.84
CA ASP A 64 -12.19 -13.97 -18.05
C ASP A 64 -10.72 -13.57 -17.81
N PRO A 65 -9.80 -14.54 -17.81
CA PRO A 65 -8.39 -14.25 -17.53
C PRO A 65 -7.74 -13.35 -18.58
N GLU A 66 -8.15 -13.47 -19.84
CA GLU A 66 -7.60 -12.69 -20.97
C GLU A 66 -8.45 -11.44 -21.29
N GLY A 67 -9.44 -11.13 -20.47
CA GLY A 67 -10.29 -9.96 -20.65
C GLY A 67 -9.62 -8.66 -20.27
N GLU A 68 -10.21 -7.55 -20.68
CA GLU A 68 -9.74 -6.17 -20.44
C GLU A 68 -9.38 -5.86 -18.99
N TRP A 69 -10.02 -6.54 -18.03
CA TRP A 69 -9.86 -6.31 -16.58
C TRP A 69 -9.09 -7.43 -15.86
N GLY A 70 -8.45 -8.33 -16.60
CA GLY A 70 -7.74 -9.47 -16.03
C GLY A 70 -6.55 -9.05 -15.18
N ASP A 71 -5.78 -8.07 -15.62
CA ASP A 71 -4.65 -7.49 -14.90
C ASP A 71 -5.09 -6.69 -13.66
N ASP A 72 -6.23 -5.96 -13.72
CA ASP A 72 -6.81 -5.28 -12.56
C ASP A 72 -7.26 -6.27 -11.49
N ALA A 73 -7.88 -7.38 -11.91
CA ALA A 73 -8.28 -8.44 -10.99
C ALA A 73 -7.06 -9.06 -10.28
N LEU A 74 -5.98 -9.32 -11.01
CA LEU A 74 -4.73 -9.83 -10.44
C LEU A 74 -4.08 -8.81 -9.51
N PHE A 75 -4.09 -7.53 -9.86
CA PHE A 75 -3.56 -6.47 -9.03
C PHE A 75 -4.32 -6.35 -7.71
N LEU A 76 -5.65 -6.30 -7.75
CA LEU A 76 -6.49 -6.30 -6.55
C LEU A 76 -6.28 -7.55 -5.69
N LEU A 77 -6.17 -8.72 -6.32
CA LEU A 77 -5.90 -9.98 -5.65
C LEU A 77 -4.56 -9.95 -4.92
N GLY A 78 -3.53 -9.44 -5.58
CA GLY A 78 -2.19 -9.29 -5.02
C GLY A 78 -2.16 -8.34 -3.82
N ARG A 79 -2.74 -7.14 -3.96
CA ARG A 79 -2.83 -6.15 -2.89
C ARG A 79 -3.56 -6.68 -1.66
N ALA A 80 -4.73 -7.30 -1.85
CA ALA A 80 -5.53 -7.83 -0.75
C ALA A 80 -4.80 -8.98 -0.02
N ARG A 81 -4.12 -9.85 -0.76
CA ARG A 81 -3.30 -10.93 -0.19
C ARG A 81 -2.10 -10.41 0.60
N LEU A 82 -1.44 -9.34 0.15
CA LEU A 82 -0.40 -8.68 0.93
C LEU A 82 -0.93 -8.22 2.29
N ARG A 83 -2.07 -7.55 2.30
CA ARG A 83 -2.71 -7.08 3.54
C ARG A 83 -3.15 -8.21 4.47
N LEU A 84 -3.37 -9.41 3.95
CA LEU A 84 -3.66 -10.63 4.72
C LEU A 84 -2.41 -11.41 5.17
N GLY A 85 -1.21 -10.95 4.80
CA GLY A 85 0.03 -11.68 5.09
C GLY A 85 0.26 -12.93 4.21
N GLU A 86 -0.53 -13.11 3.15
CA GLU A 86 -0.40 -14.21 2.20
C GLU A 86 0.70 -13.92 1.15
N ILE A 87 1.92 -13.64 1.62
CA ILE A 87 2.98 -13.02 0.83
C ILE A 87 3.33 -13.79 -0.45
N ARG A 88 3.46 -15.13 -0.36
CA ARG A 88 3.77 -15.95 -1.55
C ARG A 88 2.69 -15.87 -2.63
N ALA A 89 1.44 -15.92 -2.22
CA ALA A 89 0.30 -15.85 -3.14
C ALA A 89 0.10 -14.44 -3.70
N ALA A 90 0.37 -13.40 -2.90
CA ALA A 90 0.38 -12.02 -3.32
C ALA A 90 1.44 -11.76 -4.40
N ARG A 91 2.67 -12.20 -4.14
CA ARG A 91 3.80 -12.06 -5.07
C ARG A 91 3.53 -12.74 -6.41
N ALA A 92 2.96 -13.94 -6.41
CA ALA A 92 2.60 -14.64 -7.65
C ALA A 92 1.58 -13.83 -8.48
N ALA A 93 0.51 -13.34 -7.85
CA ALA A 93 -0.52 -12.55 -8.53
C ALA A 93 0.04 -11.21 -9.04
N LEU A 94 0.86 -10.51 -8.24
CA LEU A 94 1.47 -9.24 -8.62
C LEU A 94 2.48 -9.39 -9.75
N LYS A 95 3.27 -10.47 -9.76
CA LYS A 95 4.20 -10.76 -10.85
C LYS A 95 3.44 -10.98 -12.15
N GLU A 96 2.41 -11.79 -12.14
CA GLU A 96 1.55 -12.01 -13.30
C GLU A 96 0.88 -10.71 -13.77
N ALA A 97 0.37 -9.88 -12.84
CA ALA A 97 -0.18 -8.57 -13.17
C ALA A 97 0.85 -7.64 -13.82
N ALA A 98 2.09 -7.61 -13.33
CA ALA A 98 3.17 -6.78 -13.88
C ALA A 98 3.58 -7.21 -15.31
N GLU A 99 3.56 -8.52 -15.61
CA GLU A 99 3.87 -9.07 -16.91
C GLU A 99 2.77 -8.81 -17.95
N ARG A 100 1.51 -8.75 -17.50
CA ARG A 100 0.33 -8.63 -18.38
C ARG A 100 -0.14 -7.20 -18.59
N SER A 101 0.07 -6.31 -17.62
CA SER A 101 -0.50 -4.97 -17.66
C SER A 101 0.02 -4.13 -18.81
N GLU A 102 -0.87 -3.78 -19.74
CA GLU A 102 -0.57 -2.90 -20.86
C GLU A 102 -0.65 -1.42 -20.46
N ARG A 103 -1.50 -1.08 -19.49
CA ARG A 103 -1.64 0.29 -18.99
C ARG A 103 -0.45 0.68 -18.12
N ALA A 104 0.24 1.73 -18.53
CA ALA A 104 1.48 2.18 -17.87
C ALA A 104 1.27 2.46 -16.38
N ASP A 105 0.20 3.18 -16.02
CA ASP A 105 -0.08 3.55 -14.62
C ASP A 105 -0.30 2.32 -13.74
N THR A 106 -1.11 1.36 -14.21
CA THR A 106 -1.34 0.10 -13.50
C THR A 106 -0.04 -0.69 -13.35
N ARG A 107 0.75 -0.82 -14.42
CA ARG A 107 2.02 -1.55 -14.40
C ARG A 107 3.00 -0.97 -13.40
N PHE A 108 3.15 0.35 -13.32
CA PHE A 108 4.04 0.99 -12.35
C PHE A 108 3.51 0.87 -10.92
N ALA A 109 2.20 0.99 -10.72
CA ALA A 109 1.59 0.77 -9.42
C ALA A 109 1.78 -0.69 -8.94
N VAL A 110 1.63 -1.68 -9.83
CA VAL A 110 1.88 -3.11 -9.52
C VAL A 110 3.31 -3.31 -9.02
N LEU A 111 4.31 -2.63 -9.62
CA LEU A 111 5.70 -2.76 -9.19
C LEU A 111 5.93 -2.31 -7.74
N VAL A 112 5.21 -1.29 -7.26
CA VAL A 112 5.28 -0.85 -5.85
C VAL A 112 4.83 -1.98 -4.90
N TYR A 113 3.70 -2.61 -5.21
CA TYR A 113 3.19 -3.71 -4.37
C TYR A 113 4.01 -5.00 -4.51
N LEU A 114 4.62 -5.24 -5.67
CA LEU A 114 5.56 -6.34 -5.84
C LEU A 114 6.83 -6.09 -5.00
N ALA A 115 7.34 -4.85 -4.99
CA ALA A 115 8.46 -4.47 -4.13
C ALA A 115 8.11 -4.63 -2.64
N LEU A 116 6.90 -4.24 -2.23
CA LEU A 116 6.42 -4.48 -0.86
C LEU A 116 6.41 -5.98 -0.53
N ALA A 117 5.98 -6.84 -1.47
CA ALA A 117 6.03 -8.29 -1.28
C ALA A 117 7.47 -8.83 -1.12
N GLU A 118 8.44 -8.25 -1.82
CA GLU A 118 9.86 -8.60 -1.65
C GLU A 118 10.37 -8.16 -0.26
N VAL A 119 10.04 -6.95 0.18
CA VAL A 119 10.40 -6.48 1.55
C VAL A 119 9.80 -7.38 2.63
N GLU A 120 8.51 -7.70 2.53
CA GLU A 120 7.81 -8.59 3.47
C GLU A 120 8.36 -10.03 3.44
N SER A 121 8.99 -10.42 2.35
CA SER A 121 9.70 -11.71 2.22
C SER A 121 11.12 -11.68 2.80
N GLY A 122 11.59 -10.52 3.29
CA GLY A 122 12.96 -10.32 3.75
C GLY A 122 13.97 -10.08 2.62
N ASN A 123 13.53 -9.83 1.39
CA ASN A 123 14.36 -9.63 0.21
C ASN A 123 14.41 -8.16 -0.23
N SER A 124 14.88 -7.30 0.68
CA SER A 124 14.92 -5.85 0.46
C SER A 124 15.83 -5.43 -0.72
N GLU A 125 16.83 -6.24 -1.05
CA GLU A 125 17.71 -5.97 -2.20
C GLU A 125 16.96 -6.08 -3.53
N ALA A 126 16.02 -7.03 -3.66
CA ALA A 126 15.19 -7.17 -4.84
C ALA A 126 14.09 -6.10 -4.94
N ALA A 127 13.73 -5.49 -3.82
CA ALA A 127 12.70 -4.45 -3.79
C ALA A 127 13.16 -3.14 -4.44
N LEU A 128 14.42 -2.73 -4.21
CA LEU A 128 14.89 -1.41 -4.63
C LEU A 128 14.79 -1.17 -6.15
N PRO A 129 15.26 -2.09 -7.03
CA PRO A 129 15.11 -1.91 -8.48
C PRO A 129 13.64 -1.82 -8.95
N LEU A 130 12.73 -2.52 -8.28
CA LEU A 130 11.30 -2.46 -8.57
C LEU A 130 10.72 -1.09 -8.21
N ILE A 131 11.11 -0.54 -7.05
CA ILE A 131 10.67 0.78 -6.59
C ILE A 131 11.22 1.87 -7.54
N GLU A 132 12.50 1.81 -7.89
CA GLU A 132 13.12 2.78 -8.81
C GLU A 132 12.44 2.77 -10.17
N ARG A 133 12.13 1.59 -10.69
CA ARG A 133 11.37 1.45 -11.93
C ARG A 133 9.95 2.01 -11.80
N ALA A 134 9.28 1.78 -10.67
CA ALA A 134 7.96 2.36 -10.41
C ALA A 134 8.03 3.89 -10.40
N LEU A 135 8.99 4.47 -9.66
CA LEU A 135 9.20 5.91 -9.56
C LEU A 135 9.56 6.57 -10.89
N SER A 136 10.19 5.83 -11.82
CA SER A 136 10.50 6.37 -13.15
C SER A 136 9.27 6.60 -14.02
N GLY A 137 8.13 6.01 -13.69
CA GLY A 137 6.90 6.11 -14.48
C GLY A 137 5.70 6.69 -13.73
N LEU A 138 5.69 6.64 -12.39
CA LEU A 138 4.64 7.25 -11.59
C LEU A 138 4.85 8.75 -11.48
N THR A 139 3.84 9.54 -11.84
CA THR A 139 3.91 11.01 -11.76
C THR A 139 2.99 11.60 -10.71
N VAL A 140 1.89 10.90 -10.38
CA VAL A 140 0.87 11.33 -9.41
C VAL A 140 0.21 10.11 -8.76
N GLY A 141 -0.56 10.38 -7.73
CA GLY A 141 -1.46 9.41 -7.10
C GLY A 141 -0.86 8.67 -5.90
N PRO A 142 -1.70 7.87 -5.20
CA PRO A 142 -1.31 7.20 -3.96
C PRO A 142 -0.13 6.23 -4.13
N ALA A 143 -0.01 5.57 -5.28
CA ALA A 143 1.09 4.64 -5.57
C ALA A 143 2.46 5.34 -5.59
N LEU A 144 2.52 6.62 -6.02
CA LEU A 144 3.75 7.41 -5.95
C LEU A 144 4.17 7.66 -4.49
N ALA A 145 3.24 8.03 -3.63
CA ALA A 145 3.51 8.24 -2.21
C ALA A 145 3.93 6.93 -1.51
N GLU A 146 3.25 5.83 -1.80
CA GLU A 146 3.62 4.49 -1.30
C GLU A 146 5.00 4.05 -1.79
N ALA A 147 5.38 4.38 -3.04
CA ALA A 147 6.71 4.09 -3.57
C ALA A 147 7.81 4.85 -2.81
N HIS A 148 7.61 6.14 -2.54
CA HIS A 148 8.54 6.92 -1.73
C HIS A 148 8.61 6.41 -0.29
N LEU A 149 7.47 6.11 0.35
CA LEU A 149 7.44 5.51 1.69
C LEU A 149 8.27 4.21 1.74
N LEU A 150 8.03 3.32 0.80
CA LEU A 150 8.70 2.02 0.75
C LEU A 150 10.20 2.17 0.45
N ARG A 151 10.60 3.08 -0.49
CA ARG A 151 12.00 3.35 -0.75
C ARG A 151 12.70 3.91 0.47
N GLY A 152 12.07 4.86 1.17
CA GLY A 152 12.57 5.41 2.41
C GLY A 152 12.83 4.35 3.47
N GLN A 153 11.90 3.42 3.67
CA GLN A 153 12.05 2.29 4.59
C GLN A 153 13.24 1.39 4.21
N VAL A 154 13.35 1.03 2.93
CA VAL A 154 14.43 0.17 2.43
C VAL A 154 15.79 0.86 2.60
N LEU A 155 15.92 2.12 2.19
CA LEU A 155 17.17 2.86 2.30
C LEU A 155 17.61 3.05 3.75
N LEU A 156 16.69 3.36 4.66
CA LEU A 156 16.99 3.43 6.09
C LEU A 156 17.44 2.07 6.63
N SER A 157 16.80 0.99 6.26
CA SER A 157 17.23 -0.34 6.69
C SER A 157 18.62 -0.73 6.20
N GLN A 158 19.11 -0.10 5.14
CA GLN A 158 20.44 -0.30 4.55
C GLN A 158 21.47 0.73 5.06
N GLY A 159 21.09 1.64 5.94
CA GLY A 159 21.98 2.69 6.46
C GLY A 159 22.14 3.92 5.56
N ALA A 160 21.44 3.99 4.42
CA ALA A 160 21.42 5.15 3.51
C ALA A 160 20.48 6.25 4.03
N ALA A 161 20.76 6.77 5.23
CA ALA A 161 19.82 7.58 6.00
C ALA A 161 19.40 8.87 5.26
N GLY A 162 20.33 9.62 4.65
CA GLY A 162 20.00 10.90 4.00
C GLY A 162 18.92 10.78 2.94
N ASN A 163 19.07 9.83 2.02
CA ASN A 163 18.08 9.59 0.96
C ASN A 163 16.79 8.98 1.53
N GLY A 164 16.90 8.10 2.53
CA GLY A 164 15.74 7.50 3.17
C GLY A 164 14.85 8.53 3.85
N TRP A 165 15.41 9.51 4.54
CA TRP A 165 14.65 10.59 5.15
C TRP A 165 13.94 11.47 4.10
N ALA A 166 14.66 11.85 3.04
CA ALA A 166 14.07 12.65 1.96
C ALA A 166 12.87 11.96 1.29
N ASP A 167 12.93 10.64 1.14
CA ASP A 167 11.81 9.88 0.61
C ASP A 167 10.61 9.84 1.57
N LEU A 168 10.83 9.72 2.88
CA LEU A 168 9.74 9.76 3.85
C LEU A 168 9.09 11.16 3.91
N ASP A 169 9.89 12.23 3.83
CA ASP A 169 9.38 13.60 3.73
C ASP A 169 8.52 13.75 2.48
N ARG A 170 9.00 13.24 1.33
CA ARG A 170 8.26 13.29 0.08
C ARG A 170 6.95 12.51 0.12
N ALA A 171 6.94 11.34 0.75
CA ALA A 171 5.72 10.54 0.93
C ALA A 171 4.64 11.30 1.72
N GLN A 172 5.04 12.05 2.75
CA GLN A 172 4.12 12.85 3.57
C GLN A 172 3.48 14.00 2.78
N GLU A 173 4.25 14.63 1.87
CA GLU A 173 3.76 15.73 1.03
C GLU A 173 2.75 15.26 -0.02
N LEU A 174 2.95 14.07 -0.57
CA LEU A 174 2.22 13.58 -1.74
C LEU A 174 0.79 13.11 -1.43
N ASP A 175 0.57 12.49 -0.28
CA ASP A 175 -0.71 11.85 0.00
C ASP A 175 -1.07 11.88 1.50
N ALA A 176 -2.28 12.36 1.79
CA ALA A 176 -2.80 12.49 3.15
C ALA A 176 -2.96 11.14 3.86
N VAL A 177 -3.20 10.05 3.12
CA VAL A 177 -3.37 8.70 3.67
C VAL A 177 -2.01 8.11 4.05
N VAL A 178 -0.99 8.36 3.23
CA VAL A 178 0.36 7.83 3.42
C VAL A 178 1.14 8.63 4.47
N ARG A 179 0.81 9.92 4.67
CA ARG A 179 1.57 10.81 5.58
C ARG A 179 1.68 10.29 7.01
N VAL A 180 0.62 9.71 7.57
CA VAL A 180 0.65 9.17 8.94
C VAL A 180 1.59 7.98 9.03
N GLU A 181 1.57 7.08 8.06
CA GLU A 181 2.46 5.92 8.01
C GLU A 181 3.92 6.33 7.78
N ALA A 182 4.16 7.35 6.95
CA ALA A 182 5.48 7.92 6.73
C ALA A 182 6.04 8.57 8.01
N ALA A 183 5.24 9.36 8.72
CA ALA A 183 5.62 9.97 9.99
C ALA A 183 5.87 8.92 11.10
N LEU A 184 5.05 7.87 11.19
CA LEU A 184 5.30 6.74 12.08
C LEU A 184 6.61 6.02 11.74
N THR A 185 6.90 5.89 10.46
CA THR A 185 8.15 5.29 9.97
C THR A 185 9.34 6.18 10.31
N GLN A 186 9.23 7.50 10.14
CA GLN A 186 10.26 8.45 10.57
C GLN A 186 10.51 8.36 12.07
N LEU A 187 9.46 8.38 12.89
CA LEU A 187 9.59 8.26 14.34
C LEU A 187 10.31 6.96 14.74
N ARG A 188 9.92 5.83 14.14
CA ARG A 188 10.55 4.52 14.40
C ARG A 188 12.03 4.49 14.08
N TRP A 189 12.42 4.99 12.91
CA TRP A 189 13.80 5.00 12.47
C TRP A 189 14.63 6.06 13.18
N ALA A 190 14.05 7.23 13.51
CA ALA A 190 14.72 8.25 14.29
C ALA A 190 15.09 7.75 15.70
N ILE A 191 14.18 7.00 16.33
CA ILE A 191 14.48 6.32 17.61
C ILE A 191 15.60 5.28 17.41
N HIS A 192 15.53 4.49 16.33
CA HIS A 192 16.52 3.46 16.03
C HIS A 192 17.93 4.03 15.84
N TYR A 193 18.06 5.18 15.16
CA TYR A 193 19.32 5.85 14.90
C TYR A 193 19.77 6.85 15.99
N ASP A 194 19.04 6.96 17.09
CA ASP A 194 19.25 7.96 18.16
C ASP A 194 19.18 9.42 17.65
N GLU A 195 18.41 9.68 16.59
CA GLU A 195 18.19 11.04 16.04
C GLU A 195 17.03 11.75 16.78
N ARG A 196 17.33 12.26 17.99
CA ARG A 196 16.33 12.79 18.93
C ARG A 196 15.53 13.98 18.39
N ALA A 197 16.19 14.91 17.69
CA ALA A 197 15.52 16.06 17.09
C ALA A 197 14.47 15.59 16.06
N ARG A 198 14.89 14.70 15.15
CA ARG A 198 13.98 14.14 14.14
C ARG A 198 12.81 13.34 14.74
N ALA A 199 13.08 12.61 15.82
CA ALA A 199 12.02 11.92 16.55
C ALA A 199 11.01 12.91 17.17
N GLY A 200 11.46 14.03 17.71
CA GLY A 200 10.62 15.10 18.21
C GLY A 200 9.75 15.73 17.12
N ASP A 201 10.37 16.04 15.98
CA ASP A 201 9.67 16.60 14.83
C ASP A 201 8.59 15.64 14.30
N ALA A 202 8.95 14.36 14.10
CA ALA A 202 8.02 13.34 13.64
C ALA A 202 6.86 13.11 14.63
N PHE A 203 7.13 13.14 15.91
CA PHE A 203 6.12 13.02 16.96
C PHE A 203 5.15 14.21 16.95
N THR A 204 5.68 15.44 16.86
CA THR A 204 4.89 16.67 16.77
C THR A 204 4.00 16.66 15.52
N GLN A 205 4.55 16.25 14.39
CA GLN A 205 3.77 16.09 13.15
C GLN A 205 2.63 15.09 13.32
N LEU A 206 2.91 13.91 13.91
CA LEU A 206 1.88 12.90 14.16
C LEU A 206 0.73 13.45 15.00
N LEU A 207 1.02 14.22 16.05
CA LEU A 207 -0.02 14.81 16.88
C LEU A 207 -0.84 15.89 16.16
N SER A 208 -0.28 16.53 15.14
CA SER A 208 -0.99 17.50 14.32
C SER A 208 -1.96 16.84 13.31
N TYR A 209 -1.80 15.57 13.00
CA TYR A 209 -2.64 14.86 12.05
C TYR A 209 -3.89 14.31 12.73
N SER A 210 -5.08 14.70 12.28
CA SER A 210 -6.37 14.23 12.82
C SER A 210 -6.52 12.70 12.70
N GLU A 211 -5.90 12.11 11.68
CA GLU A 211 -5.92 10.69 11.41
C GLU A 211 -5.02 9.88 12.35
N ALA A 212 -4.01 10.52 12.96
CA ALA A 212 -3.07 9.83 13.84
C ALA A 212 -3.72 9.31 15.14
N GLY A 213 -4.84 9.91 15.58
CA GLY A 213 -5.61 9.40 16.73
C GLY A 213 -6.05 7.94 16.57
N GLN A 214 -6.23 7.48 15.35
CA GLN A 214 -6.55 6.08 15.05
C GLN A 214 -5.35 5.11 15.23
N ARG A 215 -4.14 5.65 15.38
CA ARG A 215 -2.87 4.91 15.56
C ARG A 215 -2.22 5.21 16.91
N LEU A 216 -2.98 5.73 17.86
CA LEU A 216 -2.48 6.17 19.17
C LEU A 216 -1.70 5.07 19.88
N ASP A 217 -2.15 3.83 19.83
CA ASP A 217 -1.46 2.69 20.45
C ASP A 217 -0.05 2.50 19.87
N THR A 218 0.10 2.67 18.55
CA THR A 218 1.41 2.59 17.88
C THR A 218 2.31 3.76 18.30
N VAL A 219 1.76 4.96 18.38
CA VAL A 219 2.51 6.16 18.82
C VAL A 219 2.96 5.99 20.26
N VAL A 220 2.09 5.52 21.16
CA VAL A 220 2.42 5.24 22.57
C VAL A 220 3.49 4.15 22.68
N ALA A 221 3.40 3.07 21.90
CA ALA A 221 4.41 2.02 21.89
C ALA A 221 5.78 2.53 21.46
N LEU A 222 5.85 3.42 20.47
CA LEU A 222 7.10 4.05 20.03
C LEU A 222 7.65 5.03 21.06
N ALA A 223 6.78 5.82 21.70
CA ALA A 223 7.18 6.70 22.80
C ALA A 223 7.76 5.92 23.99
N ASN A 224 7.14 4.80 24.35
CA ASN A 224 7.66 3.90 25.39
C ASN A 224 9.03 3.29 25.00
N ARG A 225 9.22 2.94 23.74
CA ARG A 225 10.52 2.47 23.24
C ARG A 225 11.58 3.56 23.35
N ALA A 226 11.27 4.81 22.99
CA ALA A 226 12.15 5.94 23.17
C ALA A 226 12.52 6.14 24.66
N ALA A 227 11.53 6.02 25.56
CA ALA A 227 11.74 6.13 27.00
C ALA A 227 12.66 5.03 27.58
N GLN A 228 12.66 3.85 26.99
CA GLN A 228 13.57 2.75 27.36
C GLN A 228 14.99 2.96 26.83
N GLN A 229 15.13 3.56 25.66
CA GLN A 229 16.42 3.79 25.00
C GLN A 229 17.10 5.07 25.50
N TRP A 230 16.33 6.10 25.83
CA TRP A 230 16.78 7.42 26.25
C TRP A 230 16.57 7.61 27.76
N SER A 231 17.15 8.67 28.32
CA SER A 231 16.85 9.02 29.71
C SER A 231 15.39 9.41 29.89
N PRO A 232 14.75 9.16 31.06
CA PRO A 232 13.37 9.54 31.32
C PRO A 232 13.06 11.02 31.06
N GLY A 233 14.05 11.91 31.32
CA GLY A 233 13.89 13.35 31.06
C GLY A 233 13.88 13.71 29.58
N GLU A 234 14.54 12.93 28.73
CA GLU A 234 14.56 13.12 27.28
C GLU A 234 13.31 12.57 26.62
N ALA A 235 12.84 11.42 27.08
CA ALA A 235 11.57 10.87 26.66
C ALA A 235 10.40 11.76 27.09
N ALA A 236 10.44 12.34 28.29
CA ALA A 236 9.45 13.32 28.74
C ALA A 236 9.44 14.58 27.87
N ARG A 237 10.61 15.04 27.38
CA ARG A 237 10.67 16.17 26.43
C ARG A 237 10.06 15.85 25.09
N LEU A 238 10.20 14.62 24.59
CA LEU A 238 9.53 14.15 23.39
C LEU A 238 7.99 14.27 23.54
N LEU A 239 7.47 13.85 24.72
CA LEU A 239 6.05 13.90 25.02
C LEU A 239 5.54 15.30 25.39
N ALA A 240 6.41 16.17 25.93
CA ALA A 240 6.04 17.54 26.35
C ALA A 240 6.13 18.57 25.22
N GLY A 241 6.81 18.26 24.11
CA GLY A 241 6.82 19.07 22.88
C GLY A 241 5.54 18.95 22.05
N ALA A 242 4.61 18.18 22.56
CA ALA A 242 3.26 17.96 22.07
C ALA A 242 2.27 18.78 22.87
#